data_10443cc9db6aa7e7f07c5ff706399d16
#
_entry.id   10443cc9db6aa7e7f07c5ff706399d16
#
_cell.length_a   1.000
_cell.length_b   1.000
_cell.length_c   1.000
_cell.angle_alpha   90.00
_cell.angle_beta   90.00
_cell.angle_gamma   90.00
#
_symmetry.space_group_name_H-M   'P 1'
#
loop_
_entity.id
_entity.type
_entity.pdbx_description
1 polymer ?
#
loop_
_entity_poly.entity_id
_entity_poly.type
_entity_poly.pdbx_seq_one_letter_code
_entity_poly.pdbx_strand_id
1 'polypeptide(L)'
;MQLIIAVGFKVNNQRAVQFRKWAGQIVKDHTIQGWTMDVERLKKGHMFTDEYFERQLQQIREIRLSERKFYQKVTDLYATAFDYDKDAKTTRRFFQTVQNKMHYAVHRHTAAELIVERADANKEHMGLTTWENAPDGKILKADVTVAKNYLSKEEMNYLERIVSLYLDYAELQAERKIPMSMEDWAKRLDGFLEFNGNELLTGPGKISAEQAKLHAETEYEKYRVIQDRLYESDFDRFLMLEQEVNHKDEV
;
A
#
# COMPACT_ATOMS: atom_id res chain seq x y z
N MET A 1 25.67 -2.32 -20.08
CA MET A 1 24.32 -2.75 -20.50
C MET A 1 23.99 -2.28 -21.92
N GLN A 2 24.01 -0.98 -22.21
CA GLN A 2 23.68 -0.41 -23.55
C GLN A 2 24.45 -1.05 -24.70
N LEU A 3 25.78 -1.26 -24.55
CA LEU A 3 26.62 -1.91 -25.55
C LEU A 3 26.18 -3.34 -25.86
N ILE A 4 25.81 -4.13 -24.83
CA ILE A 4 25.34 -5.51 -25.00
C ILE A 4 24.06 -5.53 -25.82
N ILE A 5 23.13 -4.62 -25.55
CA ILE A 5 21.87 -4.49 -26.28
C ILE A 5 22.17 -4.11 -27.74
N ALA A 6 23.00 -3.08 -27.97
CA ALA A 6 23.34 -2.62 -29.30
C ALA A 6 24.01 -3.71 -30.17
N VAL A 7 24.97 -4.45 -29.61
CA VAL A 7 25.63 -5.58 -30.26
C VAL A 7 24.65 -6.72 -30.52
N GLY A 8 23.85 -7.11 -29.55
CA GLY A 8 22.87 -8.18 -29.66
C GLY A 8 21.83 -7.96 -30.77
N PHE A 9 21.50 -6.71 -31.09
CA PHE A 9 20.58 -6.36 -32.19
C PHE A 9 21.25 -6.14 -33.52
N LYS A 10 22.56 -5.77 -33.58
CA LYS A 10 23.30 -5.53 -34.81
C LYS A 10 23.97 -6.78 -35.39
N VAL A 11 24.41 -7.71 -34.54
CA VAL A 11 25.15 -8.88 -34.98
C VAL A 11 24.19 -9.98 -35.46
N ASN A 12 24.53 -10.67 -36.56
CA ASN A 12 23.72 -11.73 -37.12
C ASN A 12 24.41 -13.10 -36.94
N ASN A 13 24.38 -13.61 -35.69
CA ASN A 13 24.83 -14.95 -35.33
C ASN A 13 23.83 -15.66 -34.44
N GLN A 14 24.03 -16.94 -34.23
CA GLN A 14 23.09 -17.77 -33.44
C GLN A 14 22.89 -17.26 -32.01
N ARG A 15 23.93 -16.78 -31.34
CA ARG A 15 23.83 -16.21 -29.99
C ARG A 15 23.02 -14.91 -29.99
N ALA A 16 23.19 -14.04 -30.98
CA ALA A 16 22.41 -12.83 -31.11
C ALA A 16 20.93 -13.12 -31.39
N VAL A 17 20.61 -14.18 -32.15
CA VAL A 17 19.23 -14.65 -32.33
C VAL A 17 18.62 -15.11 -31.01
N GLN A 18 19.35 -15.90 -30.23
CA GLN A 18 18.89 -16.33 -28.89
C GLN A 18 18.67 -15.14 -27.95
N PHE A 19 19.59 -14.18 -27.95
CA PHE A 19 19.45 -12.94 -27.16
C PHE A 19 18.19 -12.15 -27.56
N ARG A 20 17.95 -11.95 -28.87
CA ARG A 20 16.73 -11.24 -29.33
C ARG A 20 15.44 -11.96 -28.94
N LYS A 21 15.41 -13.31 -29.05
CA LYS A 21 14.25 -14.10 -28.60
C LYS A 21 14.00 -13.95 -27.09
N TRP A 22 15.04 -14.05 -26.28
CA TRP A 22 14.98 -13.85 -24.85
C TRP A 22 14.55 -12.42 -24.48
N ALA A 23 15.18 -11.40 -25.05
CA ALA A 23 14.83 -10.01 -24.81
C ALA A 23 13.39 -9.68 -25.26
N GLY A 24 12.99 -10.19 -26.43
CA GLY A 24 11.61 -10.05 -26.92
C GLY A 24 10.57 -10.70 -26.00
N GLN A 25 10.90 -11.85 -25.42
CA GLN A 25 10.01 -12.50 -24.44
C GLN A 25 9.87 -11.66 -23.16
N ILE A 26 10.97 -11.12 -22.62
CA ILE A 26 10.93 -10.23 -21.45
C ILE A 26 10.08 -9.00 -21.73
N VAL A 27 10.27 -8.33 -22.87
CA VAL A 27 9.48 -7.15 -23.24
C VAL A 27 8.00 -7.52 -23.36
N LYS A 28 7.69 -8.63 -24.03
CA LYS A 28 6.32 -9.11 -24.19
C LYS A 28 5.66 -9.39 -22.84
N ASP A 29 6.34 -10.14 -21.97
CA ASP A 29 5.82 -10.51 -20.64
C ASP A 29 5.60 -9.25 -19.80
N HIS A 30 6.56 -8.32 -19.79
CA HIS A 30 6.43 -7.05 -19.09
C HIS A 30 5.27 -6.21 -19.61
N THR A 31 5.09 -6.15 -20.94
CA THR A 31 4.00 -5.36 -21.55
C THR A 31 2.62 -5.95 -21.24
N ILE A 32 2.50 -7.28 -21.21
CA ILE A 32 1.21 -7.96 -20.98
C ILE A 32 0.89 -8.05 -19.49
N GLN A 33 1.87 -8.39 -18.65
CA GLN A 33 1.68 -8.70 -17.24
C GLN A 33 2.05 -7.51 -16.31
N GLY A 34 2.77 -6.50 -16.83
CA GLY A 34 3.28 -5.38 -16.04
C GLY A 34 4.53 -5.69 -15.22
N TRP A 35 5.06 -6.94 -15.31
CA TRP A 35 6.25 -7.37 -14.58
C TRP A 35 6.93 -8.56 -15.26
N THR A 36 8.20 -8.80 -14.92
CA THR A 36 8.96 -10.00 -15.29
C THR A 36 9.74 -10.51 -14.10
N MET A 37 9.71 -11.82 -13.86
CA MET A 37 10.40 -12.46 -12.74
C MET A 37 11.05 -13.77 -13.19
N ASP A 38 12.34 -13.94 -12.88
CA ASP A 38 13.04 -15.20 -13.06
C ASP A 38 12.83 -16.07 -11.82
N VAL A 39 11.69 -16.75 -11.77
CA VAL A 39 11.26 -17.59 -10.64
C VAL A 39 12.27 -18.70 -10.33
N GLU A 40 12.84 -19.34 -11.35
CA GLU A 40 13.82 -20.43 -11.18
C GLU A 40 15.12 -19.93 -10.55
N ARG A 41 15.57 -18.74 -10.94
CA ARG A 41 16.76 -18.11 -10.39
C ARG A 41 16.53 -17.65 -8.94
N LEU A 42 15.34 -17.12 -8.63
CA LEU A 42 14.94 -16.77 -7.27
C LEU A 42 14.89 -18.01 -6.35
N LYS A 43 14.33 -19.12 -6.81
CA LYS A 43 14.28 -20.38 -6.05
C LYS A 43 15.67 -20.96 -5.73
N LYS A 44 16.61 -20.80 -6.65
CA LYS A 44 17.97 -21.36 -6.50
C LYS A 44 18.87 -20.53 -5.56
N GLY A 45 18.52 -19.30 -5.23
CA GLY A 45 19.18 -18.49 -4.18
C GLY A 45 20.63 -18.05 -4.40
N HIS A 46 21.32 -18.57 -5.39
CA HIS A 46 22.78 -18.47 -5.52
C HIS A 46 23.34 -17.11 -5.97
N MET A 47 22.51 -16.13 -6.31
CA MET A 47 22.98 -14.84 -6.86
C MET A 47 22.31 -13.59 -6.27
N PHE A 48 21.45 -13.76 -5.27
CA PHE A 48 20.76 -12.62 -4.66
C PHE A 48 21.11 -12.54 -3.18
N THR A 49 21.33 -11.31 -2.70
CA THR A 49 21.48 -11.06 -1.27
C THR A 49 20.12 -11.21 -0.58
N ASP A 50 20.15 -11.52 0.73
CA ASP A 50 18.94 -11.57 1.56
C ASP A 50 18.13 -10.28 1.44
N GLU A 51 18.83 -9.14 1.32
CA GLU A 51 18.22 -7.82 1.12
C GLU A 51 17.44 -7.72 -0.21
N TYR A 52 17.93 -8.33 -1.30
CA TYR A 52 17.19 -8.38 -2.56
C TYR A 52 15.89 -9.19 -2.42
N PHE A 53 15.99 -10.35 -1.76
CA PHE A 53 14.84 -11.24 -1.54
C PHE A 53 13.78 -10.56 -0.66
N GLU A 54 14.17 -9.93 0.44
CA GLU A 54 13.28 -9.17 1.31
C GLU A 54 12.58 -8.03 0.56
N ARG A 55 13.28 -7.33 -0.31
CA ARG A 55 12.73 -6.26 -1.15
C ARG A 55 11.64 -6.77 -2.09
N GLN A 56 11.84 -7.95 -2.71
CA GLN A 56 10.84 -8.57 -3.56
C GLN A 56 9.60 -9.01 -2.75
N LEU A 57 9.81 -9.59 -1.58
CA LEU A 57 8.71 -9.96 -0.67
C LEU A 57 7.92 -8.72 -0.21
N GLN A 58 8.60 -7.61 0.06
CA GLN A 58 7.95 -6.36 0.43
C GLN A 58 7.07 -5.83 -0.72
N GLN A 59 7.56 -5.80 -1.95
CA GLN A 59 6.76 -5.39 -3.12
C GLN A 59 5.52 -6.27 -3.31
N ILE A 60 5.64 -7.59 -3.12
CA ILE A 60 4.49 -8.50 -3.19
C ILE A 60 3.46 -8.15 -2.10
N ARG A 61 3.91 -7.87 -0.87
CA ARG A 61 3.04 -7.46 0.24
C ARG A 61 2.33 -6.13 -0.07
N GLU A 62 3.06 -5.13 -0.54
CA GLU A 62 2.49 -3.83 -0.95
C GLU A 62 1.39 -3.98 -2.02
N ILE A 63 1.62 -4.85 -3.03
CA ILE A 63 0.62 -5.14 -4.07
C ILE A 63 -0.62 -5.80 -3.44
N ARG A 64 -0.47 -6.75 -2.53
CA ARG A 64 -1.56 -7.41 -1.82
C ARG A 64 -2.37 -6.44 -0.96
N LEU A 65 -1.71 -5.43 -0.42
CA LEU A 65 -2.30 -4.41 0.45
C LEU A 65 -2.86 -3.21 -0.27
N SER A 66 -2.69 -3.11 -1.60
CA SER A 66 -3.40 -2.06 -2.29
C SER A 66 -4.88 -2.16 -1.87
N GLU A 67 -5.42 -1.10 -1.31
CA GLU A 67 -6.70 -1.05 -0.60
C GLU A 67 -7.82 -1.76 -1.40
N ARG A 68 -7.86 -1.51 -2.71
CA ARG A 68 -8.79 -2.17 -3.61
C ARG A 68 -8.62 -3.69 -3.68
N LYS A 69 -7.37 -4.18 -3.73
CA LYS A 69 -7.07 -5.63 -3.80
C LYS A 69 -7.37 -6.35 -2.49
N PHE A 70 -7.05 -5.71 -1.37
CA PHE A 70 -7.38 -6.23 -0.04
C PHE A 70 -8.89 -6.38 0.13
N TYR A 71 -9.66 -5.32 -0.11
CA TYR A 71 -11.13 -5.38 -0.02
C TYR A 71 -11.73 -6.41 -0.96
N GLN A 72 -11.23 -6.50 -2.18
CA GLN A 72 -11.70 -7.49 -3.14
C GLN A 72 -11.47 -8.92 -2.61
N LYS A 73 -10.27 -9.23 -2.14
CA LYS A 73 -9.94 -10.56 -1.60
C LYS A 73 -10.73 -10.89 -0.34
N VAL A 74 -10.86 -9.96 0.59
CA VAL A 74 -11.69 -10.14 1.80
C VAL A 74 -13.15 -10.35 1.41
N THR A 75 -13.67 -9.59 0.45
CA THR A 75 -15.04 -9.76 -0.05
C THR A 75 -15.23 -11.12 -0.70
N ASP A 76 -14.30 -11.57 -1.54
CA ASP A 76 -14.36 -12.88 -2.20
C ASP A 76 -14.36 -14.03 -1.18
N LEU A 77 -13.55 -13.92 -0.13
CA LEU A 77 -13.49 -14.90 0.96
C LEU A 77 -14.80 -14.95 1.75
N TYR A 78 -15.31 -13.78 2.15
CA TYR A 78 -16.55 -13.71 2.94
C TYR A 78 -17.81 -13.99 2.11
N ALA A 79 -17.75 -13.82 0.79
CA ALA A 79 -18.82 -14.25 -0.12
C ALA A 79 -19.01 -15.79 -0.11
N THR A 80 -18.08 -16.55 0.47
CA THR A 80 -18.25 -17.98 0.72
C THR A 80 -19.13 -18.29 1.93
N ALA A 81 -19.45 -17.29 2.77
CA ALA A 81 -20.35 -17.47 3.89
C ALA A 81 -21.79 -17.70 3.39
N PHE A 82 -22.49 -18.65 3.99
CA PHE A 82 -23.83 -19.03 3.55
C PHE A 82 -24.90 -17.96 3.83
N ASP A 83 -24.63 -17.02 4.74
CA ASP A 83 -25.48 -15.89 5.13
C ASP A 83 -24.98 -14.55 4.54
N TYR A 84 -24.07 -14.58 3.55
CA TYR A 84 -23.56 -13.38 2.91
C TYR A 84 -24.62 -12.72 2.04
N ASP A 85 -24.85 -11.43 2.32
CA ASP A 85 -25.67 -10.54 1.49
C ASP A 85 -24.90 -9.27 1.17
N LYS A 86 -24.51 -9.07 -0.10
CA LYS A 86 -23.71 -7.94 -0.54
C LYS A 86 -24.35 -6.56 -0.28
N ASP A 87 -25.67 -6.50 -0.21
CA ASP A 87 -26.44 -5.26 -0.08
C ASP A 87 -26.82 -4.95 1.37
N ALA A 88 -26.66 -5.92 2.29
CA ALA A 88 -27.00 -5.76 3.67
C ALA A 88 -26.11 -4.73 4.38
N LYS A 89 -26.73 -3.89 5.22
CA LYS A 89 -26.00 -2.96 6.10
C LYS A 89 -25.08 -3.70 7.07
N THR A 90 -25.46 -4.91 7.46
CA THR A 90 -24.67 -5.81 8.33
C THR A 90 -23.35 -6.19 7.70
N THR A 91 -23.34 -6.51 6.41
CA THR A 91 -22.14 -6.84 5.64
C THR A 91 -21.18 -5.66 5.55
N ARG A 92 -21.68 -4.45 5.27
CA ARG A 92 -20.84 -3.23 5.28
C ARG A 92 -20.22 -2.97 6.64
N ARG A 93 -21.00 -3.10 7.73
CA ARG A 93 -20.50 -2.99 9.10
C ARG A 93 -19.43 -4.02 9.40
N PHE A 94 -19.62 -5.23 8.92
CA PHE A 94 -18.65 -6.30 9.12
C PHE A 94 -17.29 -5.94 8.51
N PHE A 95 -17.26 -5.47 7.26
CA PHE A 95 -16.01 -5.05 6.63
C PHE A 95 -15.32 -3.89 7.36
N GLN A 96 -16.08 -2.91 7.82
CA GLN A 96 -15.53 -1.83 8.66
C GLN A 96 -14.94 -2.38 9.97
N THR A 97 -15.59 -3.37 10.59
CA THR A 97 -15.09 -4.01 11.79
C THR A 97 -13.80 -4.76 11.54
N VAL A 98 -13.70 -5.52 10.43
CA VAL A 98 -12.47 -6.23 10.03
C VAL A 98 -11.32 -5.24 9.86
N GLN A 99 -11.55 -4.14 9.15
CA GLN A 99 -10.55 -3.10 8.95
C GLN A 99 -10.09 -2.49 10.27
N ASN A 100 -11.03 -2.09 11.12
CA ASN A 100 -10.73 -1.50 12.42
C ASN A 100 -9.97 -2.46 13.33
N LYS A 101 -10.30 -3.76 13.34
CA LYS A 101 -9.57 -4.77 14.10
C LYS A 101 -8.13 -4.93 13.63
N MET A 102 -7.90 -4.91 12.30
CA MET A 102 -6.54 -4.95 11.74
C MET A 102 -5.72 -3.72 12.11
N HIS A 103 -6.31 -2.52 12.01
CA HIS A 103 -5.64 -1.28 12.46
C HIS A 103 -5.34 -1.34 13.96
N TYR A 104 -6.33 -1.71 14.77
CA TYR A 104 -6.15 -1.79 16.22
C TYR A 104 -5.05 -2.77 16.64
N ALA A 105 -4.92 -3.89 15.94
CA ALA A 105 -3.84 -4.85 16.17
C ALA A 105 -2.44 -4.24 15.96
N VAL A 106 -2.32 -3.22 15.10
CA VAL A 106 -1.04 -2.58 14.76
C VAL A 106 -0.67 -1.48 15.76
N HIS A 107 -1.59 -0.56 16.04
CA HIS A 107 -1.29 0.68 16.77
C HIS A 107 -2.29 1.02 17.89
N ARG A 108 -3.19 0.10 18.26
CA ARG A 108 -4.15 0.23 19.37
C ARG A 108 -5.21 1.31 19.18
N HIS A 109 -5.42 1.77 17.95
CA HIS A 109 -6.45 2.73 17.59
C HIS A 109 -7.26 2.20 16.41
N THR A 110 -8.51 2.61 16.31
CA THR A 110 -9.26 2.44 15.06
C THR A 110 -8.73 3.42 14.01
N ALA A 111 -9.08 3.22 12.75
CA ALA A 111 -8.69 4.14 11.67
C ALA A 111 -9.11 5.61 11.96
N ALA A 112 -10.30 5.80 12.52
CA ALA A 112 -10.81 7.12 12.89
C ALA A 112 -10.02 7.76 14.05
N GLU A 113 -9.72 6.97 15.07
CA GLU A 113 -8.94 7.44 16.23
C GLU A 113 -7.52 7.82 15.83
N LEU A 114 -6.88 7.03 14.93
CA LEU A 114 -5.55 7.33 14.43
C LEU A 114 -5.50 8.68 13.69
N ILE A 115 -6.48 8.94 12.82
CA ILE A 115 -6.56 10.21 12.10
C ILE A 115 -6.65 11.37 13.08
N VAL A 116 -7.53 11.29 14.09
CA VAL A 116 -7.71 12.40 15.06
C VAL A 116 -6.48 12.60 15.93
N GLU A 117 -5.76 11.54 16.26
CA GLU A 117 -4.53 11.64 17.06
C GLU A 117 -3.36 12.27 16.28
N ARG A 118 -3.26 11.97 14.98
CA ARG A 118 -2.04 12.31 14.21
C ARG A 118 -2.21 13.51 13.31
N ALA A 119 -3.40 13.78 12.80
CA ALA A 119 -3.67 14.93 11.94
C ALA A 119 -3.56 16.24 12.73
N ASP A 120 -2.53 17.04 12.44
CA ASP A 120 -2.24 18.29 13.11
C ASP A 120 -1.54 19.24 12.12
N ALA A 121 -2.15 20.36 11.84
CA ALA A 121 -1.63 21.37 10.91
C ALA A 121 -0.25 21.94 11.29
N ASN A 122 0.15 21.82 12.56
CA ASN A 122 1.44 22.30 13.03
C ASN A 122 2.58 21.28 12.87
N LYS A 123 2.25 20.03 12.54
CA LYS A 123 3.24 19.00 12.27
C LYS A 123 3.73 19.06 10.82
N GLU A 124 4.95 18.61 10.60
CA GLU A 124 5.47 18.40 9.26
C GLU A 124 4.51 17.50 8.47
N HIS A 125 4.22 17.88 7.24
CA HIS A 125 3.25 17.18 6.38
C HIS A 125 1.90 16.92 7.06
N MET A 126 1.51 17.76 8.01
CA MET A 126 0.26 17.61 8.78
C MET A 126 0.19 16.26 9.54
N GLY A 127 1.35 15.64 9.83
CA GLY A 127 1.48 14.33 10.45
C GLY A 127 1.33 13.14 9.51
N LEU A 128 1.17 13.36 8.20
CA LEU A 128 1.19 12.28 7.20
C LEU A 128 2.63 11.80 6.96
N THR A 129 2.76 10.49 6.77
CA THR A 129 4.01 9.84 6.38
C THR A 129 4.05 9.54 4.88
N THR A 130 2.88 9.49 4.22
CA THR A 130 2.74 9.33 2.77
C THR A 130 1.46 10.02 2.28
N TRP A 131 1.41 10.37 1.00
CA TRP A 131 0.24 10.92 0.30
C TRP A 131 0.39 10.66 -1.20
N GLU A 132 -0.63 10.94 -2.01
CA GLU A 132 -0.67 10.59 -3.43
C GLU A 132 0.54 11.12 -4.22
N ASN A 133 0.96 12.36 -3.94
CA ASN A 133 2.06 13.03 -4.63
C ASN A 133 3.35 13.10 -3.79
N ALA A 134 3.53 12.22 -2.81
CA ALA A 134 4.74 12.17 -1.97
C ALA A 134 5.99 11.82 -2.79
N PRO A 135 7.20 12.26 -2.38
CA PRO A 135 7.45 13.13 -1.23
C PRO A 135 7.32 14.62 -1.53
N ASP A 136 7.46 15.06 -2.77
CA ASP A 136 7.66 16.47 -3.14
C ASP A 136 6.38 17.21 -3.51
N GLY A 137 5.30 16.46 -3.83
CA GLY A 137 4.04 17.06 -4.26
C GLY A 137 3.13 17.48 -3.11
N LYS A 138 2.13 18.33 -3.41
CA LYS A 138 1.18 18.83 -2.41
C LYS A 138 0.32 17.69 -1.84
N ILE A 139 0.06 17.78 -0.53
CA ILE A 139 -0.96 16.98 0.14
C ILE A 139 -2.34 17.49 -0.33
N LEU A 140 -3.20 16.54 -0.68
CA LEU A 140 -4.56 16.82 -1.13
C LEU A 140 -5.57 16.54 -0.01
N LYS A 141 -6.74 17.14 -0.12
CA LYS A 141 -7.85 16.92 0.84
C LYS A 141 -8.29 15.45 0.93
N ALA A 142 -8.12 14.66 -0.14
CA ALA A 142 -8.40 13.24 -0.14
C ALA A 142 -7.41 12.45 0.72
N ASP A 143 -6.14 12.88 0.75
CA ASP A 143 -5.08 12.16 1.47
C ASP A 143 -5.29 12.17 2.98
N VAL A 144 -5.77 13.29 3.53
CA VAL A 144 -5.87 13.50 4.99
C VAL A 144 -6.96 12.66 5.65
N THR A 145 -7.86 12.09 4.87
CA THR A 145 -8.93 11.21 5.37
C THR A 145 -8.58 9.73 5.35
N VAL A 146 -7.38 9.38 4.90
CA VAL A 146 -6.92 8.01 4.76
C VAL A 146 -5.97 7.64 5.90
N ALA A 147 -6.43 6.81 6.83
CA ALA A 147 -5.70 6.46 8.05
C ALA A 147 -4.30 5.87 7.79
N LYS A 148 -4.14 5.04 6.75
CA LYS A 148 -2.84 4.45 6.40
C LYS A 148 -1.76 5.49 6.09
N ASN A 149 -2.15 6.69 5.64
CA ASN A 149 -1.22 7.77 5.32
C ASN A 149 -0.52 8.36 6.56
N TYR A 150 -1.03 8.05 7.75
CA TYR A 150 -0.46 8.46 9.04
C TYR A 150 0.35 7.37 9.74
N LEU A 151 0.46 6.18 9.15
CA LEU A 151 1.21 5.07 9.74
C LEU A 151 2.72 5.30 9.60
N SER A 152 3.48 4.98 10.66
CA SER A 152 4.94 4.91 10.54
C SER A 152 5.34 3.77 9.59
N LYS A 153 6.57 3.78 9.15
CA LYS A 153 7.11 2.71 8.29
C LYS A 153 7.02 1.34 8.97
N GLU A 154 7.27 1.28 10.26
CA GLU A 154 7.22 0.07 11.07
C GLU A 154 5.76 -0.43 11.21
N GLU A 155 4.84 0.48 11.50
CA GLU A 155 3.40 0.17 11.57
C GLU A 155 2.85 -0.31 10.23
N MET A 156 3.24 0.33 9.13
CA MET A 156 2.86 -0.08 7.79
C MET A 156 3.38 -1.48 7.49
N ASN A 157 4.66 -1.75 7.73
CA ASN A 157 5.25 -3.07 7.52
C ASN A 157 4.55 -4.15 8.37
N TYR A 158 4.17 -3.83 9.61
CA TYR A 158 3.46 -4.77 10.45
C TYR A 158 2.04 -5.03 9.95
N LEU A 159 1.30 -3.97 9.56
CA LEU A 159 -0.02 -4.10 8.95
C LEU A 159 0.04 -4.99 7.70
N GLU A 160 1.03 -4.78 6.86
CA GLU A 160 1.26 -5.57 5.66
C GLU A 160 1.47 -7.05 5.97
N ARG A 161 2.25 -7.34 6.96
CA ARG A 161 2.53 -8.73 7.35
C ARG A 161 1.30 -9.41 7.92
N ILE A 162 0.61 -8.76 8.87
CA ILE A 162 -0.55 -9.38 9.53
C ILE A 162 -1.72 -9.59 8.56
N VAL A 163 -1.93 -8.65 7.63
CA VAL A 163 -2.94 -8.77 6.57
C VAL A 163 -2.60 -9.91 5.61
N SER A 164 -1.36 -10.01 5.15
CA SER A 164 -0.94 -11.11 4.26
C SER A 164 -1.11 -12.47 4.93
N LEU A 165 -0.70 -12.61 6.19
CA LEU A 165 -0.87 -13.83 6.98
C LEU A 165 -2.35 -14.20 7.15
N TYR A 166 -3.19 -13.20 7.41
CA TYR A 166 -4.63 -13.44 7.54
C TYR A 166 -5.28 -13.89 6.23
N LEU A 167 -4.90 -13.30 5.11
CA LEU A 167 -5.42 -13.71 3.80
C LEU A 167 -5.03 -15.15 3.48
N ASP A 168 -3.78 -15.53 3.71
CA ASP A 168 -3.30 -16.91 3.50
C ASP A 168 -4.04 -17.90 4.43
N TYR A 169 -4.23 -17.53 5.71
CA TYR A 169 -5.02 -18.30 6.66
C TYR A 169 -6.48 -18.46 6.21
N ALA A 170 -7.10 -17.39 5.76
CA ALA A 170 -8.49 -17.38 5.33
C ALA A 170 -8.70 -18.19 4.04
N GLU A 171 -7.79 -18.07 3.06
CA GLU A 171 -7.78 -18.89 1.84
C GLU A 171 -7.71 -20.40 2.21
N LEU A 172 -6.81 -20.78 3.14
CA LEU A 172 -6.71 -22.15 3.61
C LEU A 172 -8.00 -22.66 4.28
N GLN A 173 -8.72 -21.79 5.03
CA GLN A 173 -10.01 -22.16 5.62
C GLN A 173 -11.09 -22.34 4.54
N ALA A 174 -11.13 -21.47 3.54
CA ALA A 174 -12.07 -21.57 2.42
C ALA A 174 -11.87 -22.85 1.59
N GLU A 175 -10.62 -23.26 1.36
CA GLU A 175 -10.28 -24.52 0.66
C GLU A 175 -10.83 -25.76 1.36
N ARG A 176 -11.00 -25.73 2.67
CA ARG A 176 -11.60 -26.86 3.44
C ARG A 176 -13.08 -27.07 3.16
N LYS A 177 -13.75 -26.12 2.47
CA LYS A 177 -15.17 -26.16 2.10
C LYS A 177 -16.11 -26.41 3.28
N ILE A 178 -15.72 -25.95 4.48
CA ILE A 178 -16.57 -26.01 5.66
C ILE A 178 -17.55 -24.84 5.57
N PRO A 179 -18.87 -25.08 5.61
CA PRO A 179 -19.84 -23.99 5.62
C PRO A 179 -19.62 -23.08 6.83
N MET A 180 -19.46 -21.79 6.62
CA MET A 180 -19.26 -20.80 7.66
C MET A 180 -20.23 -19.63 7.48
N SER A 181 -20.69 -19.08 8.60
CA SER A 181 -21.42 -17.83 8.64
C SER A 181 -20.45 -16.63 8.66
N MET A 182 -20.98 -15.43 8.45
CA MET A 182 -20.22 -14.18 8.65
C MET A 182 -19.72 -14.06 10.12
N GLU A 183 -20.48 -14.54 11.08
CA GLU A 183 -20.08 -14.57 12.49
C GLU A 183 -18.91 -15.54 12.75
N ASP A 184 -18.91 -16.71 12.10
CA ASP A 184 -17.79 -17.66 12.20
C ASP A 184 -16.50 -17.06 11.64
N TRP A 185 -16.59 -16.33 10.54
CA TRP A 185 -15.47 -15.58 9.99
C TRP A 185 -14.96 -14.51 10.95
N ALA A 186 -15.86 -13.77 11.63
CA ALA A 186 -15.45 -12.79 12.65
C ALA A 186 -14.70 -13.45 13.81
N LYS A 187 -15.20 -14.57 14.32
CA LYS A 187 -14.53 -15.35 15.39
C LYS A 187 -13.17 -15.87 14.96
N ARG A 188 -13.03 -16.29 13.70
CA ARG A 188 -11.73 -16.74 13.17
C ARG A 188 -10.73 -15.61 13.04
N LEU A 189 -11.18 -14.41 12.66
CA LEU A 189 -10.30 -13.22 12.66
C LEU A 189 -9.82 -12.93 14.09
N ASP A 190 -10.70 -12.94 15.07
CA ASP A 190 -10.33 -12.69 16.45
C ASP A 190 -9.32 -13.72 16.96
N GLY A 191 -9.60 -15.02 16.77
CA GLY A 191 -8.66 -16.07 17.14
C GLY A 191 -7.32 -15.99 16.42
N PHE A 192 -7.31 -15.56 15.16
CA PHE A 192 -6.07 -15.33 14.41
C PHE A 192 -5.26 -14.17 15.02
N LEU A 193 -5.90 -13.05 15.34
CA LEU A 193 -5.23 -11.90 15.93
C LEU A 193 -4.69 -12.22 17.34
N GLU A 194 -5.46 -12.89 18.18
CA GLU A 194 -5.03 -13.35 19.50
C GLU A 194 -3.85 -14.32 19.42
N PHE A 195 -3.92 -15.30 18.51
CA PHE A 195 -2.82 -16.26 18.30
C PHE A 195 -1.52 -15.56 17.91
N ASN A 196 -1.60 -14.47 17.18
CA ASN A 196 -0.45 -13.64 16.81
C ASN A 196 -0.07 -12.61 17.90
N GLY A 197 -0.60 -12.72 19.11
CA GLY A 197 -0.26 -11.86 20.25
C GLY A 197 -0.84 -10.46 20.19
N ASN A 198 -1.86 -10.21 19.36
CA ASN A 198 -2.50 -8.92 19.26
C ASN A 198 -3.68 -8.78 20.21
N GLU A 199 -3.87 -7.58 20.73
CA GLU A 199 -5.09 -7.25 21.48
C GLU A 199 -6.26 -7.03 20.53
N LEU A 200 -7.44 -7.47 20.97
CA LEU A 200 -8.66 -7.32 20.19
C LEU A 200 -9.36 -5.99 20.47
N LEU A 201 -9.88 -5.40 19.42
CA LEU A 201 -10.82 -4.29 19.51
C LEU A 201 -12.18 -4.82 20.03
N THR A 202 -12.58 -4.37 21.22
CA THR A 202 -13.81 -4.82 21.89
C THR A 202 -15.05 -3.97 21.58
N GLY A 203 -14.95 -3.03 20.66
CA GLY A 203 -16.07 -2.14 20.32
C GLY A 203 -15.85 -1.37 19.00
N PRO A 204 -16.76 -0.46 18.68
CA PRO A 204 -16.67 0.32 17.43
C PRO A 204 -15.58 1.40 17.43
N GLY A 205 -14.83 1.57 18.53
CA GLY A 205 -13.95 2.71 18.77
C GLY A 205 -14.72 3.90 19.41
N LYS A 206 -13.96 4.92 19.82
CA LYS A 206 -14.50 6.10 20.53
C LYS A 206 -14.85 7.25 19.58
N ILE A 207 -14.35 7.21 18.34
CA ILE A 207 -14.45 8.28 17.35
C ILE A 207 -15.11 7.72 16.09
N SER A 208 -16.13 8.42 15.58
CA SER A 208 -16.80 8.04 14.34
C SER A 208 -15.96 8.46 13.12
N ALA A 209 -16.19 7.82 11.97
CA ALA A 209 -15.54 8.17 10.72
C ALA A 209 -15.86 9.62 10.29
N GLU A 210 -17.08 10.09 10.57
CA GLU A 210 -17.50 11.48 10.27
C GLU A 210 -16.74 12.49 11.13
N GLN A 211 -16.56 12.20 12.41
CA GLN A 211 -15.78 13.05 13.33
C GLN A 211 -14.32 13.12 12.90
N ALA A 212 -13.71 11.97 12.56
CA ALA A 212 -12.34 11.91 12.09
C ALA A 212 -12.15 12.68 10.78
N LYS A 213 -13.08 12.52 9.84
CA LYS A 213 -13.06 13.24 8.57
C LYS A 213 -13.16 14.76 8.80
N LEU A 214 -14.10 15.21 9.61
CA LEU A 214 -14.27 16.63 9.92
C LEU A 214 -13.01 17.21 10.56
N HIS A 215 -12.40 16.50 11.52
CA HIS A 215 -11.16 16.91 12.15
C HIS A 215 -10.02 17.04 11.13
N ALA A 216 -9.77 15.99 10.33
CA ALA A 216 -8.71 15.98 9.32
C ALA A 216 -8.89 17.09 8.28
N GLU A 217 -10.12 17.31 7.80
CA GLU A 217 -10.42 18.39 6.86
C GLU A 217 -10.23 19.78 7.49
N THR A 218 -10.55 19.93 8.77
CA THR A 218 -10.33 21.20 9.50
C THR A 218 -8.85 21.50 9.65
N GLU A 219 -8.05 20.49 10.03
CA GLU A 219 -6.59 20.62 10.11
C GLU A 219 -5.97 20.89 8.73
N TYR A 220 -6.49 20.24 7.68
CA TYR A 220 -6.05 20.46 6.31
C TYR A 220 -6.26 21.91 5.83
N GLU A 221 -7.42 22.52 6.13
CA GLU A 221 -7.67 23.91 5.72
C GLU A 221 -6.68 24.90 6.38
N LYS A 222 -6.22 24.61 7.59
CA LYS A 222 -5.13 25.38 8.25
C LYS A 222 -3.79 25.10 7.58
N TYR A 223 -3.46 23.82 7.36
CA TYR A 223 -2.20 23.39 6.76
C TYR A 223 -2.04 23.86 5.31
N ARG A 224 -3.11 23.87 4.54
CA ARG A 224 -3.11 24.32 3.15
C ARG A 224 -2.53 25.72 2.98
N VAL A 225 -2.84 26.64 3.90
CA VAL A 225 -2.30 28.00 3.87
C VAL A 225 -0.77 27.99 4.05
N ILE A 226 -0.26 27.12 4.91
CA ILE A 226 1.17 26.94 5.14
C ILE A 226 1.82 26.30 3.91
N GLN A 227 1.23 25.20 3.42
CA GLN A 227 1.70 24.48 2.24
C GLN A 227 1.78 25.36 0.99
N ASP A 228 0.74 26.19 0.73
CA ASP A 228 0.70 27.06 -0.43
C ASP A 228 1.77 28.16 -0.39
N ARG A 229 2.24 28.55 0.79
CA ARG A 229 3.36 29.49 0.97
C ARG A 229 4.72 28.85 0.77
N LEU A 230 4.84 27.55 1.11
CA LEU A 230 6.11 26.81 1.06
C LEU A 230 6.32 26.08 -0.27
N TYR A 231 5.25 25.89 -1.04
CA TYR A 231 5.31 25.12 -2.27
C TYR A 231 5.90 25.96 -3.41
N GLU A 232 7.07 25.54 -3.86
CA GLU A 232 7.66 26.01 -5.10
C GLU A 232 7.23 25.09 -6.24
N SER A 233 6.62 25.64 -7.27
CA SER A 233 6.26 24.87 -8.46
C SER A 233 7.51 24.49 -9.26
N ASP A 234 7.42 23.45 -10.09
CA ASP A 234 8.50 23.10 -11.00
C ASP A 234 8.87 24.27 -11.95
N PHE A 235 7.90 25.13 -12.23
CA PHE A 235 8.11 26.35 -13.01
C PHE A 235 8.94 27.39 -12.23
N ASP A 236 8.68 27.57 -10.94
CA ASP A 236 9.46 28.47 -10.08
C ASP A 236 10.91 27.98 -9.95
N ARG A 237 11.10 26.66 -9.77
CA ARG A 237 12.43 26.03 -9.78
C ARG A 237 13.15 26.22 -11.11
N PHE A 238 12.45 26.09 -12.23
CA PHE A 238 13.00 26.33 -13.56
C PHE A 238 13.45 27.78 -13.71
N LEU A 239 12.67 28.76 -13.28
CA LEU A 239 13.04 30.17 -13.31
C LEU A 239 14.26 30.49 -12.44
N MET A 240 14.39 29.85 -11.27
CA MET A 240 15.59 29.99 -10.42
C MET A 240 16.83 29.45 -11.10
N LEU A 241 16.74 28.26 -11.72
CA LEU A 241 17.84 27.65 -12.48
C LEU A 241 18.26 28.52 -13.68
N GLU A 242 17.30 29.09 -14.40
CA GLU A 242 17.56 29.99 -15.52
C GLU A 242 18.28 31.27 -15.04
N GLN A 243 17.92 31.84 -13.92
CA GLN A 243 18.61 32.99 -13.31
C GLN A 243 20.04 32.65 -12.88
N GLU A 244 20.26 31.45 -12.27
CA GLU A 244 21.60 31.01 -11.90
C GLU A 244 22.54 30.78 -13.11
N VAL A 245 21.99 30.27 -14.20
CA VAL A 245 22.77 30.07 -15.45
C VAL A 245 23.14 31.42 -16.05
N ASN A 246 22.17 32.33 -16.19
CA ASN A 246 22.43 33.68 -16.75
C ASN A 246 23.43 34.49 -15.93
N HIS A 247 23.45 34.32 -14.60
CA HIS A 247 24.41 35.00 -13.71
C HIS A 247 25.83 34.43 -13.81
N LYS A 248 25.98 33.14 -14.22
CA LYS A 248 27.29 32.51 -14.46
C LYS A 248 27.90 32.89 -15.81
N ASP A 249 27.08 33.27 -16.78
CA ASP A 249 27.52 33.70 -18.10
C ASP A 249 27.91 35.19 -18.16
N GLU A 250 27.63 35.96 -17.10
CA GLU A 250 27.98 37.38 -16.97
C GLU A 250 29.27 37.62 -16.12
N VAL A 251 29.94 36.58 -15.62
CA VAL A 251 31.19 36.62 -14.85
C VAL A 251 32.33 35.93 -15.62
#